data_d4300a98e6de30cf25ff615c74825d1f
#
_entry.id   d4300a98e6de30cf25ff615c74825d1f
#
_cell.length_a   1.000
_cell.length_b   1.000
_cell.length_c   1.000
_cell.angle_alpha   90.00
_cell.angle_beta   90.00
_cell.angle_gamma   90.00
#
_symmetry.space_group_name_H-M   'P 1'
#
loop_
_entity.id
_entity.type
_entity.pdbx_description
1 polymer ?
#
loop_
_entity_poly.entity_id
_entity_poly.type
_entity_poly.pdbx_seq_one_letter_code
_entity_poly.pdbx_strand_id
1 'polypeptide(L)'
;MAIALKEKMAGLSPERQQQIALMTAELIAEEKTLRDLRLALSLTQERMAETLGVGQESISRLEKRSDLLISTLGSYIKAMGGELRLVAQFPDREPVILKGLVAMRNETSASKHQKASHKNA
;
A
#
# COMPACT_ATOMS: atom_id res chain seq x y z
N MET A 1 21.33 -17.53 -2.36
CA MET A 1 20.08 -16.87 -2.68
C MET A 1 20.18 -15.97 -3.90
N ALA A 2 21.16 -15.09 -3.96
CA ALA A 2 21.36 -14.23 -5.13
C ALA A 2 21.57 -15.02 -6.42
N ILE A 3 22.26 -16.15 -6.32
CA ILE A 3 22.50 -17.04 -7.47
C ILE A 3 21.18 -17.64 -7.95
N ALA A 4 20.34 -18.12 -7.04
CA ALA A 4 19.06 -18.70 -7.38
C ALA A 4 18.15 -17.69 -8.08
N LEU A 5 18.13 -16.45 -7.61
CA LEU A 5 17.34 -15.39 -8.24
C LEU A 5 17.85 -15.12 -9.66
N LYS A 6 19.15 -15.03 -9.84
CA LYS A 6 19.74 -14.81 -11.15
C LYS A 6 19.40 -15.94 -12.14
N GLU A 7 19.46 -17.17 -11.66
CA GLU A 7 19.12 -18.34 -12.47
C GLU A 7 17.65 -18.31 -12.90
N LYS A 8 16.76 -17.98 -11.97
CA LYS A 8 15.34 -17.88 -12.27
C LYS A 8 15.05 -16.75 -13.25
N MET A 9 15.70 -15.62 -13.08
CA MET A 9 15.55 -14.50 -13.99
C MET A 9 16.08 -14.84 -15.38
N ALA A 10 17.18 -15.58 -15.47
CA ALA A 10 17.75 -15.98 -16.75
C ALA A 10 16.80 -16.88 -17.55
N GLY A 11 15.91 -17.61 -16.87
CA GLY A 11 14.92 -18.45 -17.51
C GLY A 11 13.68 -17.71 -17.99
N LEU A 12 13.57 -16.41 -17.72
CA LEU A 12 12.43 -15.61 -18.14
C LEU A 12 12.72 -14.89 -19.45
N SER A 13 11.66 -14.42 -20.12
CA SER A 13 11.83 -13.61 -21.33
C SER A 13 12.56 -12.32 -20.98
N PRO A 14 13.28 -11.71 -21.94
CA PRO A 14 13.95 -10.43 -21.69
C PRO A 14 13.00 -9.34 -21.23
N GLU A 15 11.79 -9.30 -21.77
CA GLU A 15 10.77 -8.33 -21.39
C GLU A 15 10.37 -8.50 -19.93
N ARG A 16 10.19 -9.73 -19.51
CA ARG A 16 9.83 -10.08 -18.16
C ARG A 16 10.94 -9.73 -17.16
N GLN A 17 12.19 -10.03 -17.54
CA GLN A 17 13.34 -9.67 -16.75
C GLN A 17 13.44 -8.17 -16.53
N GLN A 18 13.16 -7.40 -17.59
CA GLN A 18 13.19 -5.95 -17.52
C GLN A 18 12.10 -5.42 -16.59
N GLN A 19 10.90 -5.96 -16.67
CA GLN A 19 9.80 -5.57 -15.79
C GLN A 19 10.14 -5.81 -14.32
N ILE A 20 10.69 -6.97 -14.01
CA ILE A 20 11.08 -7.31 -12.64
C ILE A 20 12.18 -6.39 -12.16
N ALA A 21 13.17 -6.11 -12.99
CA ALA A 21 14.26 -5.21 -12.63
C ALA A 21 13.77 -3.80 -12.36
N LEU A 22 12.84 -3.29 -13.18
CA LEU A 22 12.26 -1.97 -13.00
C LEU A 22 11.45 -1.90 -11.71
N MET A 23 10.62 -2.90 -11.44
CA MET A 23 9.85 -2.95 -10.21
C MET A 23 10.76 -2.97 -8.98
N THR A 24 11.82 -3.76 -9.02
CA THR A 24 12.77 -3.86 -7.92
C THR A 24 13.50 -2.54 -7.70
N ALA A 25 13.92 -1.90 -8.78
CA ALA A 25 14.61 -0.61 -8.71
C ALA A 25 13.70 0.47 -8.10
N GLU A 26 12.45 0.51 -8.52
CA GLU A 26 11.48 1.45 -7.96
C GLU A 26 11.25 1.24 -6.48
N LEU A 27 11.10 -0.01 -6.06
CA LEU A 27 10.90 -0.34 -4.65
C LEU A 27 12.12 0.00 -3.78
N ILE A 28 13.32 -0.16 -4.33
CA ILE A 28 14.55 0.18 -3.60
C ILE A 28 14.77 1.69 -3.56
N ALA A 29 14.46 2.39 -4.64
CA ALA A 29 14.76 3.81 -4.78
C ALA A 29 13.92 4.71 -3.88
N GLU A 30 12.76 4.23 -3.40
CA GLU A 30 11.82 5.07 -2.67
C GLU A 30 11.53 4.56 -1.26
N GLU A 31 12.53 4.62 -0.40
CA GLU A 31 12.34 4.34 1.02
C GLU A 31 11.95 5.63 1.74
N LYS A 32 10.65 5.80 1.97
CA LYS A 32 10.13 6.99 2.61
C LYS A 32 9.12 6.62 3.68
N THR A 33 9.06 7.45 4.72
CA THR A 33 7.99 7.33 5.71
C THR A 33 6.70 7.89 5.14
N LEU A 34 5.58 7.61 5.81
CA LEU A 34 4.28 8.18 5.42
C LEU A 34 4.31 9.70 5.49
N ARG A 35 5.00 10.24 6.49
CA ARG A 35 5.16 11.68 6.63
C ARG A 35 5.93 12.26 5.45
N ASP A 36 7.04 11.62 5.07
CA ASP A 36 7.85 12.08 3.94
C ASP A 36 7.04 12.07 2.65
N LEU A 37 6.24 11.03 2.46
CA LEU A 37 5.38 10.93 1.28
C LEU A 37 4.34 12.04 1.26
N ARG A 38 3.70 12.28 2.40
CA ARG A 38 2.72 13.36 2.53
C ARG A 38 3.34 14.71 2.21
N LEU A 39 4.51 14.98 2.76
CA LEU A 39 5.21 16.24 2.52
C LEU A 39 5.62 16.40 1.06
N ALA A 40 6.06 15.31 0.43
CA ALA A 40 6.42 15.33 -0.98
C ALA A 40 5.23 15.69 -1.87
N LEU A 41 4.03 15.38 -1.44
CA LEU A 41 2.80 15.71 -2.16
C LEU A 41 2.22 17.06 -1.73
N SER A 42 2.93 17.81 -0.91
CA SER A 42 2.51 19.13 -0.40
C SER A 42 1.20 19.09 0.37
N LEU A 43 0.97 18.01 1.09
CA LEU A 43 -0.23 17.83 1.91
C LEU A 43 0.10 18.06 3.39
N THR A 44 -0.79 18.76 4.08
CA THR A 44 -0.66 18.97 5.52
C THR A 44 -1.39 17.87 6.28
N GLN A 45 -1.03 17.71 7.56
CA GLN A 45 -1.76 16.79 8.43
C GLN A 45 -3.23 17.22 8.58
N GLU A 46 -3.46 18.52 8.60
CA GLU A 46 -4.83 19.07 8.69
C GLU A 46 -5.66 18.68 7.47
N ARG A 47 -5.07 18.79 6.28
CA ARG A 47 -5.75 18.41 5.04
C ARG A 47 -6.07 16.92 5.02
N MET A 48 -5.12 16.09 5.44
CA MET A 48 -5.33 14.66 5.55
C MET A 48 -6.45 14.34 6.52
N ALA A 49 -6.47 15.04 7.66
CA ALA A 49 -7.51 14.84 8.66
C ALA A 49 -8.89 15.18 8.11
N GLU A 50 -9.01 16.29 7.39
CA GLU A 50 -10.26 16.67 6.73
C GLU A 50 -10.72 15.59 5.74
N THR A 51 -9.82 15.14 4.90
CA THR A 51 -10.14 14.15 3.87
C THR A 51 -10.60 12.84 4.48
N LEU A 52 -9.97 12.42 5.57
CA LEU A 52 -10.30 11.16 6.25
C LEU A 52 -11.41 11.30 7.29
N GLY A 53 -11.83 12.51 7.61
CA GLY A 53 -12.86 12.74 8.61
C GLY A 53 -12.42 12.43 10.03
N VAL A 54 -11.15 12.67 10.35
CA VAL A 54 -10.58 12.42 11.67
C VAL A 54 -9.87 13.67 12.16
N GLY A 55 -9.40 13.65 13.42
CA GLY A 55 -8.63 14.75 13.97
C GLY A 55 -7.18 14.72 13.50
N GLN A 56 -6.53 15.87 13.55
CA GLN A 56 -5.12 15.98 13.17
C GLN A 56 -4.24 15.10 14.06
N GLU A 57 -4.59 14.92 15.30
CA GLU A 57 -3.85 14.05 16.22
C GLU A 57 -3.84 12.61 15.76
N SER A 58 -4.95 12.16 15.16
CA SER A 58 -5.04 10.81 14.60
C SER A 58 -4.05 10.63 13.45
N ILE A 59 -3.91 11.63 12.59
CA ILE A 59 -2.95 11.60 11.50
C ILE A 59 -1.52 11.57 12.04
N SER A 60 -1.23 12.41 13.02
CA SER A 60 0.09 12.46 13.65
C SER A 60 0.47 11.12 14.25
N ARG A 61 -0.44 10.50 14.98
CA ARG A 61 -0.20 9.18 15.58
C ARG A 61 -0.02 8.10 14.52
N LEU A 62 -0.83 8.15 13.48
CA LEU A 62 -0.76 7.18 12.39
C LEU A 62 0.62 7.22 11.73
N GLU A 63 1.14 8.41 11.48
CA GLU A 63 2.43 8.57 10.82
C GLU A 63 3.61 8.10 11.66
N LYS A 64 3.42 7.97 12.98
CA LYS A 64 4.46 7.51 13.88
C LYS A 64 4.43 6.01 14.15
N ARG A 65 3.38 5.33 13.73
CA ARG A 65 3.23 3.90 14.01
C ARG A 65 3.87 3.05 12.93
N SER A 66 4.36 1.89 13.34
CA SER A 66 4.91 0.89 12.43
C SER A 66 4.01 -0.35 12.31
N ASP A 67 2.94 -0.41 13.09
CA ASP A 67 2.04 -1.55 13.15
C ASP A 67 0.61 -1.16 12.75
N LEU A 68 0.45 -0.67 11.52
CA LEU A 68 -0.83 -0.23 11.02
C LEU A 68 -1.63 -1.39 10.42
N LEU A 69 -2.94 -1.31 10.55
CA LEU A 69 -3.82 -2.18 9.78
C LEU A 69 -3.69 -1.82 8.29
N ILE A 70 -3.76 -2.83 7.45
CA ILE A 70 -3.66 -2.63 6.00
C ILE A 70 -4.78 -1.72 5.50
N SER A 71 -5.99 -1.89 6.03
CA SER A 71 -7.11 -1.04 5.65
C SER A 71 -6.90 0.43 6.03
N THR A 72 -6.31 0.67 7.20
CA THR A 72 -5.99 2.03 7.64
C THR A 72 -4.93 2.66 6.74
N LEU A 73 -3.88 1.90 6.44
CA LEU A 73 -2.82 2.36 5.55
C LEU A 73 -3.37 2.63 4.15
N GLY A 74 -4.22 1.73 3.65
CA GLY A 74 -4.86 1.91 2.35
C GLY A 74 -5.69 3.17 2.28
N SER A 75 -6.46 3.46 3.33
CA SER A 75 -7.26 4.67 3.40
C SER A 75 -6.39 5.93 3.41
N TYR A 76 -5.29 5.88 4.14
CA TYR A 76 -4.35 7.01 4.21
C TYR A 76 -3.74 7.29 2.83
N ILE A 77 -3.27 6.26 2.15
CA ILE A 77 -2.68 6.40 0.81
C ILE A 77 -3.73 6.91 -0.19
N LYS A 78 -4.95 6.40 -0.10
CA LYS A 78 -6.02 6.83 -0.98
C LYS A 78 -6.38 8.30 -0.76
N ALA A 79 -6.35 8.75 0.50
CA ALA A 79 -6.59 10.15 0.83
C ALA A 79 -5.55 11.09 0.22
N MET A 80 -4.35 10.57 -0.05
CA MET A 80 -3.31 11.32 -0.73
C MET A 80 -3.44 11.27 -2.26
N GLY A 81 -4.42 10.56 -2.78
CA GLY A 81 -4.61 10.40 -4.21
C GLY A 81 -3.89 9.21 -4.80
N GLY A 82 -3.36 8.35 -3.96
CA GLY A 82 -2.62 7.18 -4.39
C GLY A 82 -3.41 5.88 -4.21
N GLU A 83 -2.73 4.78 -4.45
CA GLU A 83 -3.28 3.45 -4.27
C GLU A 83 -2.25 2.59 -3.58
N LEU A 84 -2.67 1.89 -2.52
CA LEU A 84 -1.80 0.97 -1.83
C LEU A 84 -1.78 -0.37 -2.55
N ARG A 85 -0.58 -0.84 -2.85
CA ARG A 85 -0.37 -2.18 -3.41
C ARG A 85 0.58 -2.93 -2.52
N LEU A 86 0.24 -4.18 -2.24
CA LEU A 86 1.06 -5.06 -1.44
C LEU A 86 1.81 -5.99 -2.38
N VAL A 87 3.12 -6.03 -2.24
CA VAL A 87 3.98 -6.83 -3.09
C VAL A 87 4.78 -7.79 -2.21
N ALA A 88 4.68 -9.08 -2.50
CA ALA A 88 5.52 -10.09 -1.86
C ALA A 88 6.66 -10.43 -2.81
N GLN A 89 7.88 -10.29 -2.32
CA GLN A 89 9.08 -10.57 -3.10
C GLN A 89 9.77 -11.81 -2.58
N PHE A 90 10.16 -12.67 -3.50
CA PHE A 90 10.87 -13.92 -3.19
C PHE A 90 12.15 -13.97 -4.01
N PRO A 91 13.21 -14.59 -3.47
CA PRO A 91 14.48 -14.63 -4.20
C PRO A 91 14.46 -15.52 -5.44
N ASP A 92 13.51 -16.43 -5.55
CA ASP A 92 13.49 -17.45 -6.59
C ASP A 92 12.31 -17.34 -7.54
N ARG A 93 11.57 -16.24 -7.51
CA ARG A 93 10.42 -16.07 -8.39
C ARG A 93 10.06 -14.59 -8.56
N GLU A 94 9.12 -14.33 -9.46
CA GLU A 94 8.63 -12.98 -9.71
C GLU A 94 7.91 -12.40 -8.49
N PRO A 95 7.96 -11.09 -8.29
CA PRO A 95 7.14 -10.44 -7.28
C PRO A 95 5.66 -10.72 -7.50
N VAL A 96 4.94 -10.95 -6.41
CA VAL A 96 3.51 -11.24 -6.44
C VAL A 96 2.76 -10.07 -5.82
N ILE A 97 1.81 -9.52 -6.57
CA ILE A 97 0.96 -8.45 -6.07
C ILE A 97 -0.24 -9.07 -5.36
N LEU A 98 -0.41 -8.74 -4.10
CA LEU A 98 -1.50 -9.25 -3.28
C LEU A 98 -2.69 -8.30 -3.35
N LYS A 99 -3.52 -8.48 -4.34
CA LYS A 99 -4.64 -7.58 -4.61
C LYS A 99 -5.81 -7.72 -3.64
N GLY A 100 -6.07 -8.94 -3.21
CA GLY A 100 -7.31 -9.24 -2.50
C GLY A 100 -7.46 -8.62 -1.12
N LEU A 101 -6.34 -8.37 -0.42
CA LEU A 101 -6.41 -7.94 0.97
C LEU A 101 -7.04 -6.54 1.12
N VAL A 102 -6.60 -5.59 0.31
CA VAL A 102 -7.14 -4.23 0.39
C VAL A 102 -8.53 -4.15 -0.25
N ALA A 103 -8.70 -4.77 -1.42
CA ALA A 103 -9.98 -4.76 -2.12
C ALA A 103 -11.06 -5.47 -1.32
N MET A 104 -10.77 -6.63 -0.76
CA MET A 104 -11.71 -7.37 0.08
C MET A 104 -12.13 -6.57 1.30
N ARG A 105 -11.19 -5.85 1.91
CA ARG A 105 -11.50 -5.03 3.07
C ARG A 105 -12.47 -3.91 2.69
N ASN A 106 -12.28 -3.29 1.56
CA ASN A 106 -13.18 -2.24 1.09
C ASN A 106 -14.59 -2.77 0.87
N GLU A 107 -14.70 -3.93 0.21
CA GLU A 107 -16.00 -4.57 -0.01
C GLU A 107 -16.65 -4.98 1.30
N THR A 108 -15.88 -5.56 2.21
CA THR A 108 -16.37 -5.97 3.51
C THR A 108 -16.86 -4.78 4.32
N SER A 109 -16.15 -3.68 4.27
CA SER A 109 -16.56 -2.45 4.96
C SER A 109 -17.88 -1.94 4.42
N ALA A 110 -18.04 -1.92 3.11
CA ALA A 110 -19.30 -1.52 2.48
C ALA A 110 -20.43 -2.44 2.87
N SER A 111 -20.19 -3.75 2.83
CA SER A 111 -21.19 -4.75 3.22
C SER A 111 -21.59 -4.61 4.69
N LYS A 112 -20.62 -4.43 5.56
CA LYS A 112 -20.90 -4.24 6.99
C LYS A 112 -21.72 -3.00 7.23
N HIS A 113 -21.42 -1.94 6.53
CA HIS A 113 -22.16 -0.71 6.65
C HIS A 113 -23.63 -0.91 6.26
N GLN A 114 -23.87 -1.57 5.14
CA GLN A 114 -25.20 -1.89 4.69
C GLN A 114 -25.94 -2.78 5.67
N LYS A 115 -25.26 -3.80 6.19
CA LYS A 115 -25.85 -4.72 7.18
C LYS A 115 -26.20 -3.99 8.47
N ALA A 116 -25.35 -3.08 8.92
CA ALA A 116 -25.61 -2.31 10.11
C ALA A 116 -26.86 -1.46 9.94
N SER A 117 -27.02 -0.81 8.80
CA SER A 117 -28.23 -0.07 8.48
C SER A 117 -29.45 -0.96 8.49
N HIS A 118 -29.31 -2.17 7.95
CA HIS A 118 -30.39 -3.15 7.88
C HIS A 118 -30.82 -3.61 9.28
N LYS A 119 -29.87 -3.85 10.15
CA LYS A 119 -30.14 -4.25 11.52
C LYS A 119 -30.86 -3.17 12.32
N ASN A 120 -30.52 -1.95 12.05
CA ASN A 120 -31.11 -0.82 12.76
C ASN A 120 -32.50 -0.48 12.28
N ALA A 121 -32.84 -0.99 11.13
CA ALA A 121 -34.18 -0.82 10.59
C ALA A 121 -35.09 -1.89 11.14
#